data_30ece61ee8894250f374332b0b3238a9
#
_entry.id   30ece61ee8894250f374332b0b3238a9
#
_cell.length_a   1.000
_cell.length_b   1.000
_cell.length_c   1.000
_cell.angle_alpha   90.00
_cell.angle_beta   90.00
_cell.angle_gamma   90.00
#
_symmetry.space_group_name_H-M   'P 1'
#
loop_
_entity.id
_entity.type
_entity.pdbx_description
1 polymer ?
#
loop_
_entity_poly.entity_id
_entity_poly.type
_entity_poly.pdbx_seq_one_letter_code
_entity_poly.pdbx_strand_id
1 'polypeptide(L)'
;WRNVARNFWWREYFCTRSETSKKRKFKLTTKPETNFGREIMKNLSHVFWTRIENRHGGGIPDLYGIKSWKKSAWLELKCIKQNSINLSPLQISWNYKHFRQGFNNYYIVRDTRSKVTKIYHGDKGRELAEKGFSLPPEYEFDSPIDWWLFDYVIF
;
A
#
# COMPACT_ATOMS: atom_id res chain seq x y z
N TRP A 1 39.87 -46.46 18.36
CA TRP A 1 39.09 -47.05 19.43
C TRP A 1 37.64 -46.61 19.33
N ARG A 2 36.82 -47.56 18.81
CA ARG A 2 35.54 -48.10 19.30
C ARG A 2 34.46 -47.06 19.66
N ASN A 3 33.42 -47.07 18.77
CA ASN A 3 32.07 -47.56 19.06
C ASN A 3 31.48 -47.16 20.44
N VAL A 4 30.34 -46.51 20.43
CA VAL A 4 29.08 -47.12 20.91
C VAL A 4 27.88 -46.29 20.41
N ALA A 5 27.03 -46.97 19.68
CA ALA A 5 25.64 -46.55 19.36
C ALA A 5 24.81 -46.49 20.63
N ARG A 6 23.85 -45.58 20.67
CA ARG A 6 22.59 -45.83 21.38
C ARG A 6 21.41 -45.16 20.66
N ASN A 7 20.74 -46.01 19.86
CA ASN A 7 19.32 -45.87 19.61
C ASN A 7 18.56 -45.83 20.91
N PHE A 8 17.60 -44.93 21.07
CA PHE A 8 16.42 -45.22 21.87
C PHE A 8 15.30 -44.25 21.55
N TRP A 9 14.22 -44.82 20.98
CA TRP A 9 12.80 -44.55 21.19
C TRP A 9 12.23 -43.22 20.75
N TRP A 10 11.64 -43.20 19.53
CA TRP A 10 10.32 -42.64 19.34
C TRP A 10 9.46 -43.68 18.60
N ARG A 11 8.80 -44.48 19.37
CA ARG A 11 7.71 -45.39 18.92
C ARG A 11 6.42 -44.61 18.94
N GLU A 12 5.79 -44.61 17.81
CA GLU A 12 4.36 -44.68 17.52
C GLU A 12 3.38 -44.11 18.58
N TYR A 13 2.79 -42.97 18.21
CA TYR A 13 1.41 -42.71 18.50
C TYR A 13 0.68 -42.51 17.17
N PHE A 14 0.25 -43.66 16.57
CA PHE A 14 -0.85 -43.65 15.62
C PHE A 14 -2.10 -43.30 16.40
N CYS A 15 -2.55 -42.07 16.36
CA CYS A 15 -3.91 -41.72 16.70
C CYS A 15 -4.67 -41.58 15.38
N THR A 16 -5.35 -42.65 15.00
CA THR A 16 -6.39 -42.67 13.98
C THR A 16 -7.53 -41.78 14.46
N ARG A 17 -7.60 -40.56 13.97
CA ARG A 17 -8.78 -39.72 14.06
C ARG A 17 -9.14 -39.26 12.68
N SER A 18 -10.03 -39.96 12.04
CA SER A 18 -10.81 -39.53 10.89
C SER A 18 -11.65 -38.33 11.32
N GLU A 19 -11.12 -37.13 11.10
CA GLU A 19 -11.97 -35.94 11.08
C GLU A 19 -11.73 -35.21 9.76
N THR A 20 -12.76 -35.33 8.92
CA THR A 20 -12.94 -34.48 7.74
C THR A 20 -13.10 -33.01 8.18
N SER A 21 -12.00 -32.42 8.63
CA SER A 21 -11.97 -30.99 8.85
C SER A 21 -11.98 -30.31 7.48
N LYS A 22 -13.15 -29.86 7.06
CA LYS A 22 -13.27 -28.85 5.99
C LYS A 22 -12.39 -27.68 6.37
N LYS A 23 -11.15 -27.65 5.87
CA LYS A 23 -10.27 -26.47 5.94
C LYS A 23 -11.02 -25.32 5.28
N ARG A 24 -11.73 -24.52 6.08
CA ARG A 24 -12.19 -23.20 5.64
C ARG A 24 -10.93 -22.45 5.23
N LYS A 25 -10.70 -22.36 3.93
CA LYS A 25 -9.71 -21.42 3.38
C LYS A 25 -10.19 -20.02 3.80
N PHE A 26 -9.66 -19.53 4.90
CA PHE A 26 -9.77 -18.12 5.24
C PHE A 26 -9.06 -17.37 4.10
N LYS A 27 -9.80 -16.90 3.11
CA LYS A 27 -9.32 -15.92 2.16
C LYS A 27 -9.05 -14.66 2.98
N LEU A 28 -7.81 -14.47 3.39
CA LEU A 28 -7.36 -13.15 3.86
C LEU A 28 -7.59 -12.19 2.69
N THR A 29 -8.71 -11.47 2.74
CA THR A 29 -8.98 -10.39 1.79
C THR A 29 -8.02 -9.26 2.12
N THR A 30 -6.90 -9.20 1.40
CA THR A 30 -5.97 -8.07 1.51
C THR A 30 -6.71 -6.79 1.12
N LYS A 31 -6.52 -5.73 1.93
CA LYS A 31 -7.13 -4.43 1.64
C LYS A 31 -6.76 -3.98 0.23
N PRO A 32 -7.67 -3.35 -0.53
CA PRO A 32 -7.41 -2.88 -1.89
C PRO A 32 -6.17 -2.00 -2.00
N GLU A 33 -5.95 -1.11 -1.03
CA GLU A 33 -4.77 -0.23 -0.95
C GLU A 33 -3.48 -1.04 -0.84
N THR A 34 -3.50 -2.16 -0.10
CA THR A 34 -2.35 -3.06 0.02
C THR A 34 -1.96 -3.67 -1.33
N ASN A 35 -2.95 -4.09 -2.12
CA ASN A 35 -2.71 -4.66 -3.45
C ASN A 35 -2.23 -3.59 -4.42
N PHE A 36 -2.81 -2.40 -4.34
CA PHE A 36 -2.40 -1.27 -5.15
C PHE A 36 -0.95 -0.83 -4.84
N GLY A 37 -0.58 -0.76 -3.57
CA GLY A 37 0.81 -0.47 -3.19
C GLY A 37 1.80 -1.51 -3.70
N ARG A 38 1.44 -2.82 -3.67
CA ARG A 38 2.28 -3.88 -4.26
C ARG A 38 2.42 -3.73 -5.78
N GLU A 39 1.37 -3.32 -6.46
CA GLU A 39 1.38 -3.05 -7.90
C GLU A 39 2.34 -1.91 -8.25
N ILE A 40 2.29 -0.78 -7.49
CA ILE A 40 3.23 0.34 -7.65
C ILE A 40 4.67 -0.14 -7.45
N MET A 41 4.96 -0.80 -6.32
CA MET A 41 6.30 -1.28 -6.00
C MET A 41 6.84 -2.27 -7.04
N LYS A 42 5.98 -3.12 -7.61
CA LYS A 42 6.35 -4.08 -8.65
C LYS A 42 6.72 -3.41 -9.97
N ASN A 43 5.91 -2.43 -10.40
CA ASN A 43 6.12 -1.76 -11.68
C ASN A 43 7.23 -0.71 -11.63
N LEU A 44 7.50 -0.14 -10.46
CA LEU A 44 8.61 0.79 -10.21
C LEU A 44 9.69 0.11 -9.37
N SER A 45 10.17 -1.04 -9.79
CA SER A 45 11.14 -1.87 -9.07
C SER A 45 12.54 -1.25 -8.96
N HIS A 46 12.84 -0.20 -9.73
CA HIS A 46 14.07 0.59 -9.64
C HIS A 46 14.06 1.62 -8.51
N VAL A 47 12.90 1.83 -7.86
CA VAL A 47 12.75 2.70 -6.69
C VAL A 47 12.90 1.86 -5.41
N PHE A 48 13.67 2.36 -4.46
CA PHE A 48 13.75 1.74 -3.14
C PHE A 48 12.52 2.11 -2.32
N TRP A 49 11.62 1.16 -2.15
CA TRP A 49 10.35 1.35 -1.46
C TRP A 49 10.38 0.91 0.00
N THR A 50 9.82 1.74 0.86
CA THR A 50 9.49 1.39 2.25
C THR A 50 7.98 1.49 2.44
N ARG A 51 7.36 0.38 2.85
CA ARG A 51 5.97 0.37 3.26
C ARG A 51 5.86 0.75 4.72
N ILE A 52 4.98 1.70 5.02
CA ILE A 52 4.75 2.16 6.38
C ILE A 52 3.51 1.46 6.93
N GLU A 53 3.69 0.66 7.98
CA GLU A 53 2.58 0.04 8.72
C GLU A 53 2.34 0.82 10.01
N ASN A 54 1.46 1.80 9.96
CA ASN A 54 1.16 2.64 11.12
C ASN A 54 0.07 2.00 11.99
N ARG A 55 0.49 1.29 13.04
CA ARG A 55 -0.42 0.64 14.00
C ARG A 55 -1.02 1.62 15.02
N HIS A 56 -0.47 2.80 15.17
CA HIS A 56 -0.81 3.76 16.23
C HIS A 56 -1.32 5.12 15.73
N GLY A 57 -1.77 5.19 14.47
CA GLY A 57 -2.59 6.31 13.98
C GLY A 57 -1.88 7.66 13.83
N GLY A 58 -0.70 7.72 13.21
CA GLY A 58 0.08 8.96 13.09
C GLY A 58 -0.11 9.77 11.80
N GLY A 59 -1.02 9.40 10.91
CA GLY A 59 -1.24 10.15 9.64
C GLY A 59 -0.09 10.09 8.64
N ILE A 60 0.94 9.27 8.88
CA ILE A 60 2.06 9.05 7.96
C ILE A 60 1.56 8.26 6.74
N PRO A 61 1.93 8.64 5.50
CA PRO A 61 1.52 7.96 4.28
C PRO A 61 1.94 6.48 4.20
N ASP A 62 1.25 5.71 3.34
CA ASP A 62 1.42 4.26 3.22
C ASP A 62 2.76 3.81 2.65
N LEU A 63 3.34 4.59 1.72
CA LEU A 63 4.58 4.27 1.03
C LEU A 63 5.56 5.44 1.06
N TYR A 64 6.84 5.12 1.22
CA TYR A 64 7.95 6.02 0.98
C TYR A 64 8.86 5.42 -0.08
N GLY A 65 9.15 6.16 -1.14
CA GLY A 65 10.02 5.76 -2.24
C GLY A 65 11.24 6.65 -2.37
N ILE A 66 12.41 6.05 -2.60
CA ILE A 66 13.67 6.74 -2.93
C ILE A 66 14.13 6.25 -4.30
N LYS A 67 14.15 7.14 -5.29
CA LYS A 67 14.68 6.87 -6.62
C LYS A 67 16.16 7.19 -6.74
N SER A 68 16.59 8.26 -6.08
CA SER A 68 17.99 8.68 -5.96
C SER A 68 18.15 9.58 -4.74
N TRP A 69 19.39 9.97 -4.39
CA TRP A 69 19.66 10.76 -3.19
C TRP A 69 18.90 12.10 -3.06
N LYS A 70 18.39 12.66 -4.16
CA LYS A 70 17.55 13.88 -4.17
C LYS A 70 16.11 13.65 -4.62
N LYS A 71 15.75 12.44 -4.99
CA LYS A 71 14.42 12.10 -5.53
C LYS A 71 13.75 11.10 -4.64
N SER A 72 12.89 11.57 -3.77
CA SER A 72 12.06 10.74 -2.92
C SER A 72 10.63 11.27 -2.88
N ALA A 73 9.68 10.40 -2.61
CA ALA A 73 8.28 10.75 -2.51
C ALA A 73 7.54 9.94 -1.45
N TRP A 74 6.51 10.55 -0.87
CA TRP A 74 5.56 9.93 0.05
C TRP A 74 4.23 9.75 -0.65
N LEU A 75 3.64 8.56 -0.55
CA LEU A 75 2.37 8.24 -1.21
C LEU A 75 1.35 7.75 -0.19
N GLU A 76 0.25 8.50 -0.05
CA GLU A 76 -0.95 8.07 0.64
C GLU A 76 -1.89 7.40 -0.36
N LEU A 77 -2.22 6.13 -0.17
CA LEU A 77 -3.00 5.34 -1.10
C LEU A 77 -4.47 5.25 -0.67
N LYS A 78 -5.37 5.48 -1.59
CA LYS A 78 -6.81 5.30 -1.39
C LYS A 78 -7.42 4.51 -2.54
N CYS A 79 -8.20 3.51 -2.19
CA CYS A 79 -9.01 2.75 -3.15
C CYS A 79 -10.49 2.97 -2.82
N ILE A 80 -11.24 3.51 -3.78
CA ILE A 80 -12.63 3.89 -3.60
C ILE A 80 -13.55 3.11 -4.51
N LYS A 81 -14.84 3.12 -4.20
CA LYS A 81 -15.93 2.59 -5.04
C LYS A 81 -17.00 3.64 -5.34
N GLN A 82 -16.94 4.76 -4.68
CA GLN A 82 -17.85 5.88 -4.77
C GLN A 82 -17.05 7.17 -4.77
N ASN A 83 -17.70 8.32 -4.92
CA ASN A 83 -16.99 9.60 -4.96
C ASN A 83 -16.26 9.97 -3.67
N SER A 84 -16.73 9.51 -2.49
CA SER A 84 -16.18 9.92 -1.20
C SER A 84 -14.81 9.29 -0.92
N ILE A 85 -13.90 10.11 -0.40
CA ILE A 85 -12.54 9.69 0.00
C ILE A 85 -12.39 9.94 1.50
N ASN A 86 -12.12 8.88 2.25
CA ASN A 86 -11.94 8.96 3.69
C ASN A 86 -10.48 9.30 4.02
N LEU A 87 -10.24 10.53 4.46
CA LEU A 87 -8.96 11.01 4.98
C LEU A 87 -9.12 11.43 6.44
N SER A 88 -8.24 10.92 7.31
CA SER A 88 -8.21 11.38 8.68
C SER A 88 -7.62 12.79 8.80
N PRO A 89 -8.01 13.59 9.82
CA PRO A 89 -7.40 14.89 10.06
C PRO A 89 -5.88 14.83 10.21
N LEU A 90 -5.35 13.74 10.75
CA LEU A 90 -3.90 13.53 10.88
C LEU A 90 -3.23 13.32 9.52
N GLN A 91 -3.84 12.54 8.60
CA GLN A 91 -3.34 12.37 7.24
C GLN A 91 -3.31 13.70 6.48
N ILE A 92 -4.40 14.47 6.58
CA ILE A 92 -4.49 15.81 5.96
C ILE A 92 -3.40 16.73 6.51
N SER A 93 -3.28 16.80 7.86
CA SER A 93 -2.31 17.68 8.51
C SER A 93 -0.86 17.30 8.17
N TRP A 94 -0.55 15.99 8.18
CA TRP A 94 0.79 15.49 7.87
C TRP A 94 1.18 15.83 6.43
N ASN A 95 0.33 15.48 5.46
CA ASN A 95 0.60 15.73 4.06
C ASN A 95 0.73 17.22 3.75
N TYR A 96 -0.16 18.06 4.29
CA TYR A 96 -0.10 19.50 4.12
C TYR A 96 1.22 20.11 4.64
N LYS A 97 1.61 19.75 5.87
CA LYS A 97 2.84 20.27 6.49
C LYS A 97 4.09 19.91 5.69
N HIS A 98 4.18 18.65 5.24
CA HIS A 98 5.33 18.17 4.48
C HIS A 98 5.39 18.80 3.08
N PHE A 99 4.24 18.91 2.40
CA PHE A 99 4.16 19.62 1.12
C PHE A 99 4.64 21.08 1.23
N ARG A 100 4.22 21.78 2.30
CA ARG A 100 4.65 23.17 2.56
C ARG A 100 6.15 23.30 2.84
N GLN A 101 6.83 22.25 3.23
CA GLN A 101 8.29 22.19 3.39
C GLN A 101 9.03 21.77 2.11
N GLY A 102 8.32 21.58 0.99
CA GLY A 102 8.91 21.22 -0.30
C GLY A 102 9.17 19.73 -0.48
N PHE A 103 8.59 18.87 0.35
CA PHE A 103 8.68 17.43 0.13
C PHE A 103 7.68 16.97 -0.94
N ASN A 104 8.10 16.04 -1.79
CA ASN A 104 7.22 15.37 -2.73
C ASN A 104 6.30 14.41 -1.97
N ASN A 105 5.04 14.76 -1.82
CA ASN A 105 4.05 13.91 -1.20
C ASN A 105 2.70 14.05 -1.90
N TYR A 106 2.06 12.90 -2.10
CA TYR A 106 0.90 12.78 -2.97
C TYR A 106 -0.18 11.90 -2.33
N TYR A 107 -1.43 12.21 -2.65
CA TYR A 107 -2.54 11.28 -2.54
C TYR A 107 -2.73 10.58 -3.87
N ILE A 108 -2.69 9.26 -3.88
CA ILE A 108 -2.92 8.43 -5.05
C ILE A 108 -4.25 7.71 -4.85
N VAL A 109 -5.26 8.12 -5.59
CA VAL A 109 -6.64 7.63 -5.44
C VAL A 109 -7.05 6.82 -6.65
N ARG A 110 -7.42 5.55 -6.44
CA ARG A 110 -7.92 4.67 -7.49
C ARG A 110 -9.41 4.36 -7.29
N ASP A 111 -10.23 4.62 -8.28
CA ASP A 111 -11.56 4.02 -8.34
C ASP A 111 -11.45 2.55 -8.76
N THR A 112 -11.91 1.64 -7.90
CA THR A 112 -11.82 0.20 -8.14
C THR A 112 -12.77 -0.32 -9.20
N ARG A 113 -13.77 0.49 -9.63
CA ARG A 113 -14.72 0.15 -10.67
C ARG A 113 -14.23 0.56 -12.05
N SER A 114 -13.97 1.84 -12.25
CA SER A 114 -13.46 2.38 -13.52
C SER A 114 -11.97 2.08 -13.74
N LYS A 115 -11.22 1.75 -12.66
CA LYS A 115 -9.76 1.60 -12.66
C LYS A 115 -8.99 2.88 -12.93
N VAL A 116 -9.66 4.01 -13.02
CA VAL A 116 -9.01 5.32 -13.13
C VAL A 116 -8.23 5.62 -11.85
N THR A 117 -7.02 6.13 -12.02
CA THR A 117 -6.13 6.53 -10.92
C THR A 117 -5.83 8.02 -11.04
N LYS A 118 -6.06 8.75 -9.96
CA LYS A 118 -5.83 10.19 -9.86
C LYS A 118 -4.74 10.50 -8.85
N ILE A 119 -3.90 11.47 -9.18
CA ILE A 119 -2.81 11.95 -8.35
C ILE A 119 -3.11 13.38 -7.91
N TYR A 120 -2.94 13.64 -6.62
CA TYR A 120 -3.11 14.95 -6.01
C TYR A 120 -1.91 15.28 -5.14
N HIS A 121 -1.50 16.56 -5.12
CA HIS A 121 -0.47 17.03 -4.21
C HIS A 121 -0.91 16.97 -2.74
N GLY A 122 0.04 16.93 -1.83
CA GLY A 122 -0.21 16.78 -0.39
C GLY A 122 -0.99 17.91 0.28
N ASP A 123 -1.07 19.09 -0.36
CA ASP A 123 -1.88 20.22 0.13
C ASP A 123 -3.38 20.06 -0.16
N LYS A 124 -3.76 19.18 -1.10
CA LYS A 124 -5.15 18.99 -1.54
C LYS A 124 -6.03 18.17 -0.59
N GLY A 125 -5.49 17.70 0.52
CA GLY A 125 -6.19 16.78 1.41
C GLY A 125 -7.56 17.26 1.91
N ARG A 126 -7.75 18.56 2.20
CA ARG A 126 -9.04 19.12 2.62
C ARG A 126 -10.05 19.10 1.47
N GLU A 127 -9.66 19.64 0.32
CA GLU A 127 -10.51 19.65 -0.87
C GLU A 127 -10.88 18.23 -1.30
N LEU A 128 -9.95 17.30 -1.18
CA LEU A 128 -10.15 15.89 -1.50
C LEU A 128 -11.16 15.22 -0.55
N ALA A 129 -11.12 15.54 0.72
CA ALA A 129 -12.09 15.06 1.71
C ALA A 129 -13.50 15.63 1.48
N GLU A 130 -13.60 16.88 1.02
CA GLU A 130 -14.86 17.58 0.76
C GLU A 130 -15.49 17.19 -0.58
N LYS A 131 -14.71 17.24 -1.68
CA LYS A 131 -15.18 17.04 -3.06
C LYS A 131 -15.07 15.60 -3.54
N GLY A 132 -14.23 14.80 -2.86
CA GLY A 132 -13.97 13.41 -3.22
C GLY A 132 -13.29 13.27 -4.58
N PHE A 133 -13.58 12.18 -5.28
CA PHE A 133 -12.98 11.83 -6.57
C PHE A 133 -13.36 12.77 -7.71
N SER A 134 -14.39 13.60 -7.54
CA SER A 134 -14.78 14.64 -8.52
C SER A 134 -13.83 15.84 -8.54
N LEU A 135 -12.94 15.97 -7.51
CA LEU A 135 -11.92 17.00 -7.53
C LEU A 135 -11.00 16.80 -8.76
N PRO A 136 -10.74 17.88 -9.55
CA PRO A 136 -9.76 17.80 -10.63
C PRO A 136 -8.39 17.41 -10.11
N PRO A 137 -7.74 16.38 -10.68
CA PRO A 137 -6.40 15.95 -10.27
C PRO A 137 -5.30 16.77 -10.95
N GLU A 138 -4.07 16.67 -10.44
CA GLU A 138 -2.89 17.09 -11.19
C GLU A 138 -2.58 16.16 -12.35
N TYR A 139 -2.81 14.83 -12.13
CA TYR A 139 -2.66 13.81 -13.18
C TYR A 139 -3.74 12.75 -13.06
N GLU A 140 -4.17 12.26 -14.20
CA GLU A 140 -5.16 11.18 -14.31
C GLU A 140 -4.64 10.08 -15.23
N PHE A 141 -4.80 8.83 -14.82
CA PHE A 141 -4.38 7.65 -15.56
C PHE A 141 -5.55 6.69 -15.74
N ASP A 142 -5.80 6.31 -16.97
CA ASP A 142 -6.66 5.17 -17.28
C ASP A 142 -5.95 3.84 -17.01
N SER A 143 -6.69 2.75 -17.06
CA SER A 143 -6.09 1.41 -16.96
C SER A 143 -5.84 0.85 -18.38
N PRO A 144 -4.64 0.30 -18.63
CA PRO A 144 -3.49 0.16 -17.73
C PRO A 144 -2.76 1.49 -17.49
N ILE A 145 -2.20 1.66 -16.28
CA ILE A 145 -1.40 2.84 -15.96
C ILE A 145 -0.15 2.89 -16.83
N ASP A 146 0.15 4.05 -17.40
CA ASP A 146 1.47 4.35 -17.97
C ASP A 146 2.48 4.55 -16.81
N TRP A 147 3.20 3.48 -16.48
CA TRP A 147 4.14 3.47 -15.37
C TRP A 147 5.38 4.34 -15.60
N TRP A 148 5.75 4.61 -16.85
CA TRP A 148 6.83 5.54 -17.15
C TRP A 148 6.42 6.98 -16.81
N LEU A 149 5.24 7.39 -17.25
CA LEU A 149 4.69 8.71 -16.94
C LEU A 149 4.40 8.84 -15.43
N PHE A 150 3.87 7.79 -14.80
CA PHE A 150 3.63 7.77 -13.36
C PHE A 150 4.93 7.99 -12.57
N ASP A 151 6.02 7.29 -12.94
CA ASP A 151 7.33 7.46 -12.33
C ASP A 151 7.88 8.89 -12.51
N TYR A 152 7.72 9.46 -13.71
CA TYR A 152 8.13 10.83 -14.01
C TYR A 152 7.38 11.88 -13.19
N VAL A 153 6.08 11.67 -12.94
CA VAL A 153 5.23 12.58 -12.18
C VAL A 153 5.56 12.55 -10.68
N ILE A 154 5.90 11.39 -10.14
CA ILE A 154 6.14 11.21 -8.70
C ILE A 154 7.56 11.67 -8.31
N PHE A 155 8.56 11.51 -9.19
CA PHE A 155 9.99 11.78 -8.94
C PHE A 155 10.58 12.80 -9.92
#